data_e1f49f683cdfb8ade1344664a2464e98
#
_entry.id   e1f49f683cdfb8ade1344664a2464e98
#
_cell.length_a   1.000
_cell.length_b   1.000
_cell.length_c   1.000
_cell.angle_alpha   90.00
_cell.angle_beta   90.00
_cell.angle_gamma   90.00
#
_symmetry.space_group_name_H-M   'P 1'
#
loop_
_entity.id
_entity.type
_entity.pdbx_description
1 polymer ?
#
loop_
_entity_poly.entity_id
_entity_poly.type
_entity_poly.pdbx_seq_one_letter_code
_entity_poly.pdbx_strand_id
1 'polypeptide(L)'
;GESVMIAGTIVGGTTGQTVAIRGLGPSLAGSIAGTLPDPQLELHDSFGQVIAINNNWQDTQAAEISATGLAPPNALESAILAPLLPGNYTAILSDVNGATGIGLVEIYNITGNQ
;
A
#
# COMPACT_ATOMS: atom_id res chain seq x y z
N GLY A 1 -13.87 -13.09 -12.02
CA GLY A 1 -14.01 -12.30 -10.82
C GLY A 1 -12.78 -11.49 -10.55
N GLU A 2 -12.93 -10.59 -9.65
CA GLU A 2 -11.84 -9.72 -9.27
C GLU A 2 -11.50 -9.94 -7.81
N SER A 3 -10.23 -9.95 -7.53
CA SER A 3 -9.74 -10.04 -6.17
C SER A 3 -9.31 -8.65 -5.75
N VAL A 4 -10.04 -8.08 -4.80
CA VAL A 4 -9.76 -6.76 -4.27
C VAL A 4 -9.69 -6.85 -2.76
N MET A 5 -8.62 -6.31 -2.19
CA MET A 5 -8.46 -6.22 -0.75
C MET A 5 -8.53 -4.76 -0.33
N ILE A 6 -9.31 -4.48 0.70
CA ILE A 6 -9.53 -3.13 1.18
C ILE A 6 -9.08 -3.05 2.63
N ALA A 7 -8.24 -2.06 2.94
CA ALA A 7 -7.83 -1.76 4.30
C ALA A 7 -8.09 -0.30 4.60
N GLY A 8 -8.75 -0.03 5.70
CA GLY A 8 -9.02 1.33 6.13
C GLY A 8 -8.05 1.78 7.19
N THR A 9 -7.79 3.07 7.24
CA THR A 9 -7.02 3.67 8.32
C THR A 9 -7.61 5.02 8.68
N ILE A 10 -7.46 5.38 9.96
CA ILE A 10 -7.92 6.65 10.49
C ILE A 10 -6.70 7.42 10.98
N VAL A 11 -6.51 8.64 10.48
CA VAL A 11 -5.50 9.55 10.99
C VAL A 11 -6.19 10.47 11.97
N GLY A 12 -5.85 10.30 13.25
CA GLY A 12 -6.49 11.07 14.31
C GLY A 12 -5.71 12.31 14.70
N GLY A 13 -6.24 13.03 15.69
CA GLY A 13 -5.57 14.21 16.24
C GLY A 13 -5.81 15.46 15.41
N THR A 14 -4.93 16.45 15.60
CA THR A 14 -5.02 17.76 14.94
C THR A 14 -3.90 18.00 13.95
N THR A 15 -2.93 17.10 13.87
CA THR A 15 -1.81 17.23 12.94
C THR A 15 -1.75 16.02 12.04
N GLY A 16 -1.13 16.20 10.88
CA GLY A 16 -0.98 15.11 9.93
C GLY A 16 0.03 14.06 10.39
N GLN A 17 -0.03 12.91 9.74
CA GLN A 17 0.89 11.80 9.95
C GLN A 17 1.39 11.31 8.60
N THR A 18 2.62 10.81 8.59
CA THR A 18 3.13 10.14 7.40
C THR A 18 2.94 8.63 7.58
N VAL A 19 2.33 8.00 6.58
CA VAL A 19 2.11 6.56 6.60
C VAL A 19 2.87 5.90 5.46
N ALA A 20 3.27 4.65 5.69
CA ALA A 20 3.81 3.78 4.66
C ALA A 20 2.81 2.66 4.44
N ILE A 21 2.42 2.42 3.19
CA ILE A 21 1.47 1.37 2.84
C ILE A 21 2.18 0.43 1.89
N ARG A 22 2.11 -0.88 2.16
CA ARG A 22 2.68 -1.91 1.29
C ARG A 22 1.58 -2.82 0.77
N GLY A 23 1.66 -3.15 -0.52
CA GLY A 23 0.80 -4.14 -1.14
C GLY A 23 1.64 -5.34 -1.58
N LEU A 24 1.48 -6.47 -0.89
CA LEU A 24 2.30 -7.66 -1.10
C LEU A 24 1.52 -8.74 -1.82
N GLY A 25 2.22 -9.49 -2.66
CA GLY A 25 1.68 -10.64 -3.37
C GLY A 25 2.77 -11.67 -3.60
N PRO A 26 3.68 -11.46 -4.57
CA PRO A 26 4.70 -12.46 -4.88
C PRO A 26 5.57 -12.87 -3.70
N SER A 27 5.90 -11.96 -2.80
CA SER A 27 6.74 -12.30 -1.65
C SER A 27 6.06 -13.24 -0.66
N LEU A 28 4.74 -13.40 -0.75
CA LEU A 28 3.97 -14.30 0.10
C LEU A 28 4.00 -15.74 -0.40
N ALA A 29 4.48 -15.96 -1.63
CA ALA A 29 4.35 -17.25 -2.29
C ALA A 29 5.11 -18.38 -1.59
N GLY A 30 6.13 -18.04 -0.80
CA GLY A 30 6.85 -19.04 -0.02
C GLY A 30 6.04 -19.65 1.12
N SER A 31 5.01 -18.95 1.57
CA SER A 31 4.18 -19.38 2.70
C SER A 31 2.73 -19.64 2.32
N ILE A 32 2.25 -19.03 1.24
CA ILE A 32 0.84 -19.06 0.85
C ILE A 32 0.75 -19.39 -0.64
N ALA A 33 -0.14 -20.31 -1.00
CA ALA A 33 -0.41 -20.63 -2.40
C ALA A 33 -1.41 -19.62 -2.96
N GLY A 34 -1.34 -19.35 -4.27
CA GLY A 34 -2.34 -18.54 -4.96
C GLY A 34 -2.24 -17.05 -4.68
N THR A 35 -1.04 -16.52 -4.57
CA THR A 35 -0.85 -15.09 -4.30
C THR A 35 -1.07 -14.23 -5.55
N LEU A 36 -1.44 -12.95 -5.34
CA LEU A 36 -1.56 -11.99 -6.43
C LEU A 36 -0.20 -11.85 -7.14
N PRO A 37 -0.17 -11.97 -8.47
CA PRO A 37 1.10 -11.89 -9.19
C PRO A 37 1.65 -10.47 -9.33
N ASP A 38 0.80 -9.44 -9.38
CA ASP A 38 1.26 -8.07 -9.62
C ASP A 38 0.35 -7.07 -8.90
N PRO A 39 0.53 -6.90 -7.59
CA PRO A 39 -0.37 -6.08 -6.77
C PRO A 39 -0.21 -4.59 -7.02
N GLN A 40 -1.32 -3.90 -7.14
CA GLN A 40 -1.38 -2.45 -7.29
C GLN A 40 -2.16 -1.85 -6.13
N LEU A 41 -1.67 -0.73 -5.57
CA LEU A 41 -2.31 0.00 -4.50
C LEU A 41 -2.94 1.28 -5.01
N GLU A 42 -4.16 1.56 -4.54
CA GLU A 42 -4.79 2.87 -4.65
C GLU A 42 -5.13 3.37 -3.25
N LEU A 43 -4.74 4.59 -2.95
CA LEU A 43 -5.09 5.23 -1.69
C LEU A 43 -6.20 6.24 -1.96
N HIS A 44 -7.30 6.11 -1.23
CA HIS A 44 -8.48 6.97 -1.37
C HIS A 44 -8.70 7.77 -0.09
N ASP A 45 -9.16 9.02 -0.26
CA ASP A 45 -9.57 9.84 0.89
C ASP A 45 -11.00 9.51 1.31
N SER A 46 -11.54 10.25 2.29
CA SER A 46 -12.86 9.99 2.83
C SER A 46 -13.99 10.31 1.83
N PHE A 47 -13.68 11.01 0.75
CA PHE A 47 -14.64 11.30 -0.30
C PHE A 47 -14.56 10.31 -1.46
N GLY A 48 -13.71 9.30 -1.34
CA GLY A 48 -13.53 8.28 -2.38
C GLY A 48 -12.62 8.72 -3.51
N GLN A 49 -11.91 9.84 -3.37
CA GLN A 49 -10.99 10.31 -4.39
C GLN A 49 -9.66 9.57 -4.29
N VAL A 50 -9.11 9.16 -5.42
CA VAL A 50 -7.78 8.56 -5.47
C VAL A 50 -6.75 9.66 -5.26
N ILE A 51 -5.98 9.54 -4.17
CA ILE A 51 -4.95 10.53 -3.85
C ILE A 51 -3.54 10.01 -4.09
N ALA A 52 -3.37 8.70 -4.25
CA ALA A 52 -2.10 8.10 -4.63
C ALA A 52 -2.35 6.73 -5.24
N ILE A 53 -1.48 6.33 -6.17
CA ILE A 53 -1.54 5.03 -6.80
C ILE A 53 -0.11 4.55 -7.05
N ASN A 54 0.14 3.26 -6.85
CA ASN A 54 1.43 2.68 -7.15
C ASN A 54 1.28 1.21 -7.54
N ASN A 55 1.96 0.82 -8.61
CA ASN A 55 2.04 -0.59 -9.03
C ASN A 55 3.35 -1.23 -8.57
N ASN A 56 4.48 -0.68 -8.98
CA ASN A 56 5.80 -1.19 -8.61
C ASN A 56 6.47 -0.15 -7.71
N TRP A 57 6.90 -0.55 -6.53
CA TRP A 57 7.36 0.41 -5.52
C TRP A 57 8.55 1.25 -5.97
N GLN A 58 9.34 0.75 -6.94
CA GLN A 58 10.51 1.47 -7.42
C GLN A 58 10.18 2.56 -8.45
N ASP A 59 8.93 2.65 -8.90
CA ASP A 59 8.58 3.55 -10.00
C ASP A 59 8.53 5.01 -9.59
N THR A 60 8.18 5.32 -8.33
CA THR A 60 7.95 6.72 -7.93
C THR A 60 8.74 7.16 -6.72
N GLN A 61 8.78 6.38 -5.66
CA GLN A 61 9.34 6.80 -4.37
C GLN A 61 10.42 5.84 -3.89
N ALA A 62 11.20 5.26 -4.80
CA ALA A 62 12.14 4.20 -4.47
C ALA A 62 13.11 4.57 -3.34
N ALA A 63 13.73 5.75 -3.43
CA ALA A 63 14.71 6.17 -2.44
C ALA A 63 14.08 6.41 -1.07
N GLU A 64 12.94 7.06 -1.05
CA GLU A 64 12.23 7.37 0.18
C GLU A 64 11.72 6.10 0.86
N ILE A 65 11.17 5.17 0.07
CA ILE A 65 10.70 3.89 0.59
C ILE A 65 11.85 3.07 1.14
N SER A 66 12.97 3.01 0.41
CA SER A 66 14.15 2.29 0.87
C SER A 66 14.68 2.85 2.20
N ALA A 67 14.63 4.16 2.35
CA ALA A 67 15.11 4.81 3.58
C ALA A 67 14.28 4.44 4.80
N THR A 68 13.01 4.07 4.63
CA THR A 68 12.17 3.64 5.76
C THR A 68 12.50 2.24 6.25
N GLY A 69 13.19 1.43 5.47
CA GLY A 69 13.39 0.02 5.77
C GLY A 69 12.18 -0.85 5.44
N LEU A 70 11.16 -0.28 4.80
CA LEU A 70 9.90 -0.98 4.52
C LEU A 70 9.72 -1.30 3.04
N ALA A 71 10.79 -1.25 2.25
CA ALA A 71 10.70 -1.62 0.84
C ALA A 71 10.18 -3.06 0.69
N PRO A 72 9.17 -3.28 -0.16
CA PRO A 72 8.69 -4.63 -0.41
C PRO A 72 9.81 -5.54 -0.94
N PRO A 73 9.78 -6.83 -0.59
CA PRO A 73 10.85 -7.76 -1.02
C PRO A 73 10.87 -8.04 -2.52
N ASN A 74 9.76 -7.82 -3.22
CA ASN A 74 9.66 -8.14 -4.65
C ASN A 74 9.42 -6.86 -5.45
N ALA A 75 10.08 -6.73 -6.60
CA ALA A 75 9.99 -5.53 -7.42
C ALA A 75 8.60 -5.30 -8.00
N LEU A 76 7.77 -6.32 -8.10
CA LEU A 76 6.40 -6.20 -8.59
C LEU A 76 5.42 -5.73 -7.51
N GLU A 77 5.86 -5.67 -6.28
CA GLU A 77 4.98 -5.26 -5.17
C GLU A 77 4.93 -3.74 -5.06
N SER A 78 3.86 -3.25 -4.45
CA SER A 78 3.59 -1.82 -4.41
C SER A 78 3.81 -1.23 -3.04
N ALA A 79 4.13 0.07 -3.00
CA ALA A 79 4.27 0.82 -1.76
C ALA A 79 3.99 2.29 -2.01
N ILE A 80 3.37 2.93 -1.02
CA ILE A 80 3.05 4.34 -1.05
C ILE A 80 3.50 4.96 0.27
N LEU A 81 4.25 6.07 0.19
CA LEU A 81 4.49 6.95 1.34
C LEU A 81 3.60 8.17 1.16
N ALA A 82 2.78 8.46 2.16
CA ALA A 82 1.84 9.57 2.06
C ALA A 82 1.79 10.37 3.36
N PRO A 83 2.00 11.69 3.28
CA PRO A 83 1.65 12.58 4.40
C PRO A 83 0.15 12.80 4.37
N LEU A 84 -0.55 12.43 5.44
CA LEU A 84 -2.00 12.47 5.49
C LEU A 84 -2.46 13.39 6.62
N LEU A 85 -3.39 14.28 6.30
CA LEU A 85 -4.10 15.07 7.29
C LEU A 85 -5.06 14.18 8.07
N PRO A 86 -5.50 14.61 9.28
CA PRO A 86 -6.49 13.82 10.01
C PRO A 86 -7.71 13.52 9.15
N GLY A 87 -8.17 12.27 9.18
CA GLY A 87 -9.30 11.83 8.38
C GLY A 87 -9.29 10.33 8.19
N ASN A 88 -10.26 9.86 7.42
CA ASN A 88 -10.42 8.45 7.09
C ASN A 88 -9.89 8.19 5.70
N TYR A 89 -9.16 7.11 5.55
CA TYR A 89 -8.54 6.73 4.28
C TYR A 89 -8.75 5.26 4.01
N THR A 90 -8.72 4.89 2.73
CA THR A 90 -8.89 3.50 2.31
C THR A 90 -7.80 3.16 1.31
N ALA A 91 -7.08 2.07 1.57
CA ALA A 91 -6.13 1.50 0.63
C ALA A 91 -6.78 0.30 -0.05
N ILE A 92 -6.74 0.27 -1.37
CA ILE A 92 -7.32 -0.80 -2.17
C ILE A 92 -6.20 -1.51 -2.91
N LEU A 93 -6.12 -2.84 -2.71
CA LEU A 93 -5.14 -3.69 -3.38
C LEU A 93 -5.85 -4.54 -4.42
N SER A 94 -5.34 -4.51 -5.64
CA SER A 94 -5.84 -5.34 -6.73
C SER A 94 -4.69 -5.73 -7.63
N ASP A 95 -4.88 -6.72 -8.49
CA ASP A 95 -3.88 -7.07 -9.49
C ASP A 95 -3.98 -6.11 -10.67
N VAL A 96 -2.85 -5.59 -11.13
CA VAL A 96 -2.82 -4.62 -12.23
C VAL A 96 -3.37 -5.21 -13.53
N ASN A 97 -3.30 -6.52 -13.69
CA ASN A 97 -3.80 -7.21 -14.88
C ASN A 97 -5.14 -7.91 -14.65
N GLY A 98 -5.78 -7.65 -13.51
CA GLY A 98 -7.09 -8.24 -13.22
C GLY A 98 -7.06 -9.69 -12.76
N ALA A 99 -5.89 -10.22 -12.42
CA ALA A 99 -5.80 -11.57 -11.88
C ALA A 99 -6.41 -11.64 -10.49
N THR A 100 -6.82 -12.84 -10.08
CA THR A 100 -7.28 -13.09 -8.72
C THR A 100 -6.17 -13.73 -7.90
N GLY A 101 -6.25 -13.59 -6.59
CA GLY A 101 -5.25 -14.19 -5.71
C GLY A 101 -5.27 -13.55 -4.34
N ILE A 102 -4.37 -14.01 -3.50
CA ILE A 102 -4.23 -13.55 -2.13
C ILE A 102 -3.15 -12.47 -2.07
N GLY A 103 -3.48 -11.35 -1.46
CA GLY A 103 -2.53 -10.29 -1.20
C GLY A 103 -2.60 -9.84 0.25
N LEU A 104 -1.68 -8.97 0.63
CA LEU A 104 -1.64 -8.41 1.98
C LEU A 104 -1.42 -6.91 1.88
N VAL A 105 -2.26 -6.14 2.56
CA VAL A 105 -2.07 -4.70 2.72
C VAL A 105 -1.56 -4.45 4.14
N GLU A 106 -0.44 -3.74 4.24
CA GLU A 106 0.13 -3.33 5.53
C GLU A 106 0.19 -1.82 5.58
N ILE A 107 -0.17 -1.25 6.72
CA ILE A 107 -0.14 0.20 6.92
C ILE A 107 0.69 0.49 8.17
N TYR A 108 1.72 1.32 8.01
CA TYR A 108 2.63 1.70 9.10
C TYR A 108 2.58 3.21 9.30
N ASN A 109 2.46 3.64 10.54
CA ASN A 109 2.63 5.05 10.88
C ASN A 109 4.11 5.28 11.17
N ILE A 110 4.76 6.11 10.35
CA ILE A 110 6.20 6.38 10.48
C ILE A 110 6.48 7.81 10.95
N THR A 111 5.46 8.53 11.39
CA THR A 111 5.58 9.93 11.79
C THR A 111 6.39 10.12 13.05
N GLY A 112 6.31 9.22 13.99
CA GLY A 112 6.79 9.43 15.34
C GLY A 112 8.29 9.29 15.55
N ASN A 113 9.07 9.09 14.52
CA ASN A 113 10.51 8.77 14.65
C ASN A 113 11.37 10.00 14.50
N GLN A 114 11.03 10.99 15.26
CA GLN A 114 11.75 12.28 15.22
C GLN A 114 13.01 12.22 16.06
#